data_e41c4bf6998dcb01f9ac5ac33d903ee4
#
_entry.id   e41c4bf6998dcb01f9ac5ac33d903ee4
#
_cell.length_a   1.000
_cell.length_b   1.000
_cell.length_c   1.000
_cell.angle_alpha   90.00
_cell.angle_beta   90.00
_cell.angle_gamma   90.00
#
_symmetry.space_group_name_H-M   'P 1'
#
loop_
_entity.id
_entity.type
_entity.pdbx_description
1 polymer ?
#
loop_
_entity_poly.entity_id
_entity_poly.type
_entity_poly.pdbx_seq_one_letter_code
_entity_poly.pdbx_strand_id
1 'polypeptide(L)'
;KNVFHLKKVYTYLKEFGNRKQTSVVFEDFSSLFTKTEACSASSLPKNFDAYIIGSDQLWVPKWTGGELDKVYSGRFVRNETSKLYSYAISINETSINSVSAQHWLEIANNFSVLSFREESMAQQMSTIIHREIRTDIDPTLLLNSEQWSKITNDSWKNEKYLLVYHLPGRFNGMNNEEFMAKVDKIANRMQCKVISLYPMKYSLSDFVSLFKYASGVITSSFHATVFSLIFEKPLMSIVL
;
A
#
# COMPACT_ATOMS: atom_id res chain seq x y z
N LYS A 1 -9.20 23.22 -30.07
CA LYS A 1 -7.99 23.08 -29.21
C LYS A 1 -8.25 23.44 -27.72
N ASN A 2 -9.17 24.36 -27.40
CA ASN A 2 -9.40 24.85 -26.02
C ASN A 2 -10.11 23.88 -25.08
N VAL A 3 -10.95 22.96 -25.57
CA VAL A 3 -11.70 22.01 -24.75
C VAL A 3 -10.78 20.94 -24.13
N PHE A 4 -9.70 20.58 -24.82
CA PHE A 4 -8.71 19.62 -24.32
C PHE A 4 -7.87 20.16 -23.15
N HIS A 5 -7.62 21.46 -23.13
CA HIS A 5 -6.91 22.13 -22.04
C HIS A 5 -7.76 22.22 -20.77
N LEU A 6 -9.04 22.56 -20.91
CA LEU A 6 -9.97 22.65 -19.78
C LEU A 6 -10.19 21.30 -19.08
N LYS A 7 -10.31 20.21 -19.85
CA LYS A 7 -10.38 18.86 -19.26
C LYS A 7 -9.11 18.50 -18.46
N LYS A 8 -7.93 18.81 -18.99
CA LYS A 8 -6.66 18.56 -18.25
C LYS A 8 -6.57 19.39 -16.98
N VAL A 9 -6.95 20.67 -17.01
CA VAL A 9 -6.96 21.54 -15.83
C VAL A 9 -7.99 21.04 -14.81
N TYR A 10 -9.19 20.65 -15.23
CA TYR A 10 -10.20 20.09 -14.33
C TYR A 10 -9.73 18.80 -13.67
N THR A 11 -9.12 17.88 -14.44
CA THR A 11 -8.56 16.63 -13.90
C THR A 11 -7.46 16.92 -12.89
N TYR A 12 -6.54 17.83 -13.20
CA TYR A 12 -5.47 18.26 -12.30
C TYR A 12 -5.99 18.86 -10.99
N LEU A 13 -6.98 19.78 -11.07
CA LEU A 13 -7.59 20.38 -9.87
C LEU A 13 -8.34 19.37 -9.02
N LYS A 14 -9.04 18.42 -9.65
CA LYS A 14 -9.72 17.33 -8.96
C LYS A 14 -8.72 16.38 -8.26
N GLU A 15 -7.63 16.04 -8.92
CA GLU A 15 -6.54 15.23 -8.32
C GLU A 15 -5.83 15.96 -7.19
N PHE A 16 -5.60 17.26 -7.33
CA PHE A 16 -5.02 18.10 -6.28
C PHE A 16 -5.94 18.20 -5.06
N GLY A 17 -7.24 18.38 -5.25
CA GLY A 17 -8.23 18.37 -4.17
C GLY A 17 -8.26 17.01 -3.44
N ASN A 18 -8.23 15.92 -4.19
CA ASN A 18 -8.17 14.55 -3.63
C ASN A 18 -6.88 14.31 -2.83
N ARG A 19 -5.73 14.77 -3.32
CA ARG A 19 -4.44 14.65 -2.60
C ARG A 19 -4.45 15.43 -1.30
N LYS A 20 -4.99 16.65 -1.29
CA LYS A 20 -5.11 17.48 -0.07
C LYS A 20 -6.02 16.81 0.96
N GLN A 21 -7.17 16.27 0.54
CA GLN A 21 -8.08 15.56 1.42
C GLN A 21 -7.45 14.28 1.99
N THR A 22 -6.72 13.53 1.17
CA THR A 22 -5.98 12.34 1.58
C THR A 22 -4.88 12.68 2.59
N SER A 23 -4.14 13.80 2.41
CA SER A 23 -3.08 14.20 3.35
C SER A 23 -3.61 14.51 4.74
N VAL A 24 -4.75 15.17 4.86
CA VAL A 24 -5.40 15.45 6.16
C VAL A 24 -5.73 14.16 6.92
N VAL A 25 -6.28 13.15 6.22
CA VAL A 25 -6.58 11.85 6.83
C VAL A 25 -5.32 11.15 7.32
N PHE A 26 -4.23 11.22 6.57
CA PHE A 26 -2.94 10.65 6.98
C PHE A 26 -2.27 11.44 8.11
N GLU A 27 -2.45 12.74 8.17
CA GLU A 27 -1.96 13.58 9.29
C GLU A 27 -2.63 13.20 10.61
N ASP A 28 -3.96 13.04 10.63
CA ASP A 28 -4.70 12.57 11.81
C ASP A 28 -4.21 11.20 12.27
N PHE A 29 -4.06 10.25 11.33
CA PHE A 29 -3.55 8.92 11.64
C PHE A 29 -2.12 8.97 12.18
N SER A 30 -1.26 9.74 11.53
CA SER A 30 0.14 9.83 11.93
C SER A 30 0.35 10.55 13.27
N SER A 31 -0.63 11.29 13.78
CA SER A 31 -0.59 11.87 15.14
C SER A 31 -0.64 10.83 16.25
N LEU A 32 -1.11 9.61 15.95
CA LEU A 32 -1.15 8.48 16.89
C LEU A 32 0.22 7.84 17.14
N PHE A 33 1.22 8.17 16.35
CA PHE A 33 2.57 7.61 16.45
C PHE A 33 3.57 8.65 16.89
N THR A 34 4.60 8.21 17.59
CA THR A 34 5.79 9.05 17.81
C THR A 34 6.44 9.31 16.47
N LYS A 35 6.33 10.54 15.98
CA LYS A 35 6.98 10.97 14.75
C LYS A 35 8.37 11.52 15.09
N THR A 36 9.35 11.06 14.35
CA THR A 36 10.49 11.90 14.05
C THR A 36 10.08 12.89 12.96
N GLU A 37 10.67 14.08 12.96
CA GLU A 37 10.48 15.03 11.84
C GLU A 37 10.80 14.38 10.51
N ALA A 38 10.20 14.87 9.42
CA ALA A 38 10.46 14.38 8.08
C ALA A 38 11.96 14.32 7.79
N CYS A 39 12.48 13.12 7.56
CA CYS A 39 13.91 12.89 7.43
C CYS A 39 14.27 12.59 5.98
N SER A 40 15.41 13.15 5.56
CA SER A 40 16.16 12.66 4.39
C SER A 40 17.16 11.60 4.81
N ALA A 41 17.79 10.93 3.86
CA ALA A 41 18.88 9.98 4.16
C ALA A 41 20.03 10.60 4.96
N SER A 42 20.23 11.92 4.87
CA SER A 42 21.26 12.66 5.61
C SER A 42 20.82 13.12 7.02
N SER A 43 19.52 13.23 7.27
CA SER A 43 18.96 13.76 8.52
C SER A 43 18.26 12.71 9.38
N LEU A 44 18.27 11.43 8.97
CA LEU A 44 17.76 10.35 9.81
C LEU A 44 18.49 10.29 11.16
N PRO A 45 17.77 10.10 12.27
CA PRO A 45 18.41 9.85 13.57
C PRO A 45 19.36 8.65 13.50
N LYS A 46 20.55 8.78 14.08
CA LYS A 46 21.63 7.80 13.90
C LYS A 46 21.82 6.88 15.09
N ASN A 47 21.09 7.11 16.18
CA ASN A 47 21.32 6.52 17.50
C ASN A 47 20.34 5.37 17.84
N PHE A 48 19.75 4.74 16.83
CA PHE A 48 18.96 3.54 17.04
C PHE A 48 19.83 2.28 16.99
N ASP A 49 19.53 1.29 17.81
CA ASP A 49 20.19 -0.02 17.80
C ASP A 49 19.82 -0.80 16.52
N ALA A 50 18.62 -0.57 15.99
CA ALA A 50 18.14 -1.21 14.79
C ALA A 50 17.19 -0.31 13.98
N TYR A 51 17.19 -0.55 12.66
CA TYR A 51 16.24 0.04 11.72
C TYR A 51 15.51 -1.10 10.98
N ILE A 52 14.21 -0.98 10.86
CA ILE A 52 13.37 -1.92 10.13
C ILE A 52 12.75 -1.19 8.95
N ILE A 53 12.99 -1.70 7.75
CA ILE A 53 12.48 -1.16 6.49
C ILE A 53 11.45 -2.13 5.92
N GLY A 54 10.27 -1.67 5.71
CA GLY A 54 9.16 -2.45 5.17
C GLY A 54 7.84 -2.07 5.82
N SER A 55 6.78 -2.56 5.37
CA SER A 55 6.51 -3.43 4.23
C SER A 55 6.18 -2.60 2.99
N ASP A 56 5.54 -3.22 1.98
CA ASP A 56 5.03 -2.62 0.74
C ASP A 56 6.10 -2.43 -0.36
N GLN A 57 5.71 -1.82 -1.47
CA GLN A 57 6.50 -1.71 -2.70
C GLN A 57 7.59 -0.61 -2.60
N LEU A 58 8.49 -0.73 -1.65
CA LEU A 58 9.53 0.26 -1.38
C LEU A 58 10.71 0.21 -2.37
N TRP A 59 10.91 -0.94 -3.04
CA TRP A 59 12.01 -1.15 -3.98
C TRP A 59 11.55 -1.17 -5.44
N VAL A 60 10.80 -0.15 -5.82
CA VAL A 60 10.31 0.04 -7.20
C VAL A 60 10.93 1.31 -7.79
N PRO A 61 12.04 1.22 -8.57
CA PRO A 61 12.76 2.38 -9.08
C PRO A 61 11.91 3.35 -9.88
N LYS A 62 10.90 2.84 -10.59
CA LYS A 62 9.98 3.67 -11.39
C LYS A 62 9.31 4.78 -10.57
N TRP A 63 9.09 4.59 -9.27
CA TRP A 63 8.40 5.56 -8.42
C TRP A 63 9.33 6.63 -7.85
N THR A 64 10.64 6.37 -7.92
CA THR A 64 11.69 7.21 -7.33
C THR A 64 12.63 7.79 -8.39
N GLY A 65 12.13 7.96 -9.61
CA GLY A 65 12.90 8.61 -10.70
C GLY A 65 13.90 7.70 -11.41
N GLY A 66 13.77 6.37 -11.27
CA GLY A 66 14.61 5.37 -11.94
C GLY A 66 15.69 4.77 -11.04
N GLU A 67 15.85 5.27 -9.82
CA GLU A 67 16.77 4.73 -8.81
C GLU A 67 16.02 4.27 -7.56
N LEU A 68 16.60 3.39 -6.78
CA LEU A 68 16.06 3.01 -5.48
C LEU A 68 16.26 4.16 -4.48
N ASP A 69 15.22 4.45 -3.70
CA ASP A 69 15.29 5.44 -2.64
C ASP A 69 16.41 5.10 -1.65
N LYS A 70 17.17 6.12 -1.25
CA LYS A 70 18.37 5.95 -0.40
C LYS A 70 18.01 5.47 1.00
N VAL A 71 16.90 5.93 1.57
CA VAL A 71 16.46 5.50 2.90
C VAL A 71 16.02 4.05 2.84
N TYR A 72 15.10 3.72 1.93
CA TYR A 72 14.53 2.38 1.81
C TYR A 72 15.52 1.32 1.32
N SER A 73 16.58 1.71 0.62
CA SER A 73 17.69 0.81 0.25
C SER A 73 18.81 0.73 1.31
N GLY A 74 18.60 1.32 2.48
CA GLY A 74 19.59 1.29 3.57
C GLY A 74 20.85 2.12 3.35
N ARG A 75 20.84 3.03 2.37
CA ARG A 75 21.98 3.91 2.02
C ARG A 75 21.89 5.24 2.78
N PHE A 76 21.92 5.16 4.10
CA PHE A 76 21.94 6.31 5.00
C PHE A 76 22.98 6.14 6.11
N VAL A 77 23.39 7.24 6.72
CA VAL A 77 24.38 7.22 7.81
C VAL A 77 23.71 6.74 9.10
N ARG A 78 24.30 5.73 9.73
CA ARG A 78 23.91 5.16 11.02
C ARG A 78 25.16 4.79 11.82
N ASN A 79 25.00 4.43 13.09
CA ASN A 79 26.11 3.90 13.88
C ASN A 79 26.56 2.55 13.29
N GLU A 80 27.85 2.25 13.39
CA GLU A 80 28.43 1.00 12.88
C GLU A 80 27.83 -0.25 13.54
N THR A 81 27.42 -0.14 14.78
CA THR A 81 26.78 -1.21 15.55
C THR A 81 25.29 -1.39 15.24
N SER A 82 24.66 -0.41 14.60
CA SER A 82 23.24 -0.46 14.26
C SER A 82 22.95 -1.52 13.22
N LYS A 83 21.93 -2.32 13.47
CA LYS A 83 21.49 -3.35 12.54
C LYS A 83 20.38 -2.85 11.62
N LEU A 84 20.37 -3.31 10.39
CA LEU A 84 19.35 -3.01 9.42
C LEU A 84 18.63 -4.28 8.98
N TYR A 85 17.31 -4.25 9.03
CA TYR A 85 16.43 -5.35 8.65
C TYR A 85 15.46 -4.89 7.58
N SER A 86 15.15 -5.76 6.60
CA SER A 86 13.93 -5.59 5.82
C SER A 86 12.84 -6.51 6.34
N TYR A 87 11.59 -6.07 6.27
CA TYR A 87 10.44 -6.86 6.65
C TYR A 87 9.37 -6.84 5.56
N ALA A 88 9.10 -8.01 4.97
CA ALA A 88 8.03 -8.23 3.99
C ALA A 88 8.00 -7.17 2.86
N ILE A 89 9.17 -6.77 2.34
CA ILE A 89 9.25 -5.85 1.20
C ILE A 89 8.58 -6.52 0.00
N SER A 90 7.70 -5.78 -0.68
CA SER A 90 7.11 -6.20 -1.94
C SER A 90 7.89 -5.62 -3.10
N ILE A 91 8.19 -6.47 -4.08
CA ILE A 91 8.87 -6.10 -5.31
C ILE A 91 8.31 -6.92 -6.47
N ASN A 92 8.38 -6.43 -7.68
CA ASN A 92 8.01 -7.19 -8.86
C ASN A 92 9.24 -7.52 -9.72
N GLU A 93 9.08 -8.49 -10.60
CA GLU A 93 10.15 -8.97 -11.49
C GLU A 93 10.73 -7.83 -12.35
N THR A 94 9.90 -6.94 -12.88
CA THR A 94 10.35 -5.78 -13.65
C THR A 94 11.29 -4.90 -12.84
N SER A 95 11.01 -4.68 -11.57
CA SER A 95 11.85 -3.90 -10.66
C SER A 95 13.17 -4.62 -10.36
N ILE A 96 13.13 -5.94 -10.11
CA ILE A 96 14.34 -6.73 -9.90
C ILE A 96 15.26 -6.63 -11.13
N ASN A 97 14.69 -6.81 -12.32
CA ASN A 97 15.45 -6.82 -13.58
C ASN A 97 15.92 -5.42 -14.02
N SER A 98 15.34 -4.35 -13.47
CA SER A 98 15.75 -2.97 -13.78
C SER A 98 17.00 -2.51 -13.03
N VAL A 99 17.48 -3.27 -12.05
CA VAL A 99 18.66 -2.97 -11.22
C VAL A 99 19.72 -4.03 -11.46
N SER A 100 20.99 -3.64 -11.58
CA SER A 100 22.06 -4.59 -11.81
C SER A 100 22.30 -5.52 -10.62
N ALA A 101 22.77 -6.74 -10.90
CA ALA A 101 23.09 -7.71 -9.85
C ALA A 101 24.11 -7.15 -8.84
N GLN A 102 25.13 -6.42 -9.33
CA GLN A 102 26.12 -5.77 -8.48
C GLN A 102 25.48 -4.77 -7.51
N HIS A 103 24.53 -3.97 -7.99
CA HIS A 103 23.84 -3.00 -7.13
C HIS A 103 22.93 -3.70 -6.09
N TRP A 104 22.29 -4.81 -6.46
CA TRP A 104 21.54 -5.62 -5.50
C TRP A 104 22.44 -6.21 -4.41
N LEU A 105 23.64 -6.68 -4.76
CA LEU A 105 24.64 -7.15 -3.79
C LEU A 105 25.06 -6.04 -2.82
N GLU A 106 25.32 -4.83 -3.33
CA GLU A 106 25.65 -3.67 -2.49
C GLU A 106 24.53 -3.32 -1.51
N ILE A 107 23.27 -3.34 -1.96
CA ILE A 107 22.12 -3.12 -1.09
C ILE A 107 22.00 -4.23 -0.04
N ALA A 108 22.07 -5.49 -0.48
CA ALA A 108 21.93 -6.64 0.39
C ALA A 108 22.96 -6.66 1.53
N ASN A 109 24.19 -6.19 1.26
CA ASN A 109 25.24 -6.09 2.26
C ASN A 109 24.96 -5.08 3.37
N ASN A 110 24.04 -4.14 3.17
CA ASN A 110 23.60 -3.23 4.23
C ASN A 110 22.67 -3.90 5.25
N PHE A 111 22.01 -5.01 4.89
CA PHE A 111 20.99 -5.63 5.70
C PHE A 111 21.50 -6.86 6.45
N SER A 112 21.23 -6.90 7.75
CA SER A 112 21.48 -8.09 8.58
C SER A 112 20.56 -9.25 8.21
N VAL A 113 19.29 -8.95 7.91
CA VAL A 113 18.30 -9.91 7.42
C VAL A 113 17.49 -9.25 6.31
N LEU A 114 17.24 -10.00 5.25
CA LEU A 114 16.36 -9.62 4.15
C LEU A 114 15.10 -10.47 4.20
N SER A 115 13.95 -9.81 4.01
CA SER A 115 12.65 -10.46 3.97
C SER A 115 11.76 -9.81 2.93
N PHE A 116 11.15 -10.65 2.08
CA PHE A 116 10.23 -10.25 1.04
C PHE A 116 8.83 -10.80 1.33
N ARG A 117 7.82 -10.18 0.77
CA ARG A 117 6.44 -10.62 0.88
C ARG A 117 6.10 -11.74 -0.11
N GLU A 118 6.65 -11.67 -1.31
CA GLU A 118 6.42 -12.64 -2.38
C GLU A 118 7.55 -13.68 -2.42
N GLU A 119 7.20 -14.96 -2.24
CA GLU A 119 8.17 -16.06 -2.22
C GLU A 119 8.96 -16.17 -3.54
N SER A 120 8.27 -16.04 -4.68
CA SER A 120 8.92 -16.10 -6.00
C SER A 120 9.97 -14.99 -6.17
N MET A 121 9.72 -13.81 -5.64
CA MET A 121 10.67 -12.69 -5.69
C MET A 121 11.82 -12.88 -4.69
N ALA A 122 11.56 -13.45 -3.52
CA ALA A 122 12.59 -13.82 -2.57
C ALA A 122 13.55 -14.86 -3.18
N GLN A 123 13.04 -15.88 -3.86
CA GLN A 123 13.84 -16.90 -4.55
C GLN A 123 14.67 -16.30 -5.69
N GLN A 124 14.07 -15.46 -6.53
CA GLN A 124 14.78 -14.80 -7.63
C GLN A 124 15.91 -13.91 -7.09
N MET A 125 15.63 -13.09 -6.11
CA MET A 125 16.61 -12.20 -5.49
C MET A 125 17.71 -12.99 -4.77
N SER A 126 17.36 -14.07 -4.07
CA SER A 126 18.32 -14.98 -3.41
C SER A 126 19.35 -15.54 -4.39
N THR A 127 18.92 -15.87 -5.61
CA THR A 127 19.82 -16.32 -6.69
C THR A 127 20.78 -15.21 -7.13
N ILE A 128 20.31 -13.97 -7.22
CA ILE A 128 21.10 -12.82 -7.65
C ILE A 128 22.16 -12.46 -6.62
N ILE A 129 21.81 -12.44 -5.34
CA ILE A 129 22.72 -11.97 -4.28
C ILE A 129 23.48 -13.12 -3.59
N HIS A 130 23.25 -14.37 -3.99
CA HIS A 130 23.84 -15.57 -3.40
C HIS A 130 23.68 -15.64 -1.87
N ARG A 131 22.51 -15.26 -1.39
CA ARG A 131 22.16 -15.23 0.03
C ARG A 131 20.69 -15.59 0.22
N GLU A 132 20.40 -16.34 1.31
CA GLU A 132 19.02 -16.67 1.68
C GLU A 132 18.23 -15.40 1.99
N ILE A 133 17.01 -15.33 1.45
CA ILE A 133 16.02 -14.30 1.72
C ILE A 133 14.78 -14.97 2.30
N ARG A 134 14.33 -14.45 3.44
CA ARG A 134 13.11 -14.94 4.09
C ARG A 134 11.88 -14.47 3.33
N THR A 135 10.81 -15.25 3.43
CA THR A 135 9.47 -14.82 3.04
C THR A 135 8.65 -14.60 4.31
N ASP A 136 8.15 -13.39 4.49
CA ASP A 136 7.31 -13.01 5.63
C ASP A 136 5.98 -12.42 5.13
N ILE A 137 4.92 -12.64 5.90
CA ILE A 137 3.59 -12.11 5.55
C ILE A 137 3.54 -10.60 5.74
N ASP A 138 2.63 -9.94 5.03
CA ASP A 138 2.38 -8.50 5.21
C ASP A 138 2.00 -8.22 6.67
N PRO A 139 2.51 -7.15 7.30
CA PRO A 139 2.25 -6.84 8.71
C PRO A 139 0.76 -6.68 9.05
N THR A 140 -0.09 -6.32 8.09
CA THR A 140 -1.55 -6.27 8.32
C THR A 140 -2.15 -7.64 8.64
N LEU A 141 -1.52 -8.73 8.21
CA LEU A 141 -1.93 -10.11 8.51
C LEU A 141 -1.43 -10.63 9.87
N LEU A 142 -0.58 -9.88 10.57
CA LEU A 142 -0.14 -10.24 11.92
C LEU A 142 -1.24 -10.07 12.97
N LEU A 143 -2.27 -9.30 12.67
CA LEU A 143 -3.41 -9.06 13.55
C LEU A 143 -4.66 -9.74 13.00
N ASN A 144 -5.40 -10.38 13.88
CA ASN A 144 -6.68 -10.98 13.55
C ASN A 144 -7.85 -9.97 13.58
N SER A 145 -9.05 -10.40 13.22
CA SER A 145 -10.26 -9.54 13.16
C SER A 145 -10.64 -8.93 14.51
N GLU A 146 -10.41 -9.63 15.62
CA GLU A 146 -10.68 -9.11 16.96
C GLU A 146 -9.71 -7.97 17.30
N GLN A 147 -8.44 -8.14 17.02
CA GLN A 147 -7.40 -7.13 17.26
C GLN A 147 -7.63 -5.89 16.40
N TRP A 148 -7.92 -6.06 15.11
CA TRP A 148 -8.28 -4.95 14.22
C TRP A 148 -9.58 -4.26 14.64
N SER A 149 -10.52 -4.99 15.23
CA SER A 149 -11.79 -4.43 15.73
C SER A 149 -11.60 -3.41 16.84
N LYS A 150 -10.47 -3.41 17.55
CA LYS A 150 -10.19 -2.44 18.63
C LYS A 150 -10.08 -1.00 18.14
N ILE A 151 -9.77 -0.80 16.87
CA ILE A 151 -9.68 0.54 16.26
C ILE A 151 -10.91 0.87 15.39
N THR A 152 -11.93 0.01 15.34
CA THR A 152 -13.16 0.28 14.60
C THR A 152 -14.15 1.10 15.41
N ASN A 153 -15.09 1.74 14.70
CA ASN A 153 -16.27 2.38 15.27
C ASN A 153 -17.55 1.74 14.71
N ASP A 154 -18.70 2.05 15.28
CA ASP A 154 -19.99 1.47 14.89
C ASP A 154 -20.77 2.32 13.87
N SER A 155 -20.17 3.35 13.28
CA SER A 155 -20.84 4.25 12.33
C SER A 155 -21.43 3.54 11.10
N TRP A 156 -20.88 2.40 10.75
CA TRP A 156 -21.25 1.64 9.54
C TRP A 156 -22.04 0.36 9.84
N LYS A 157 -22.23 0.02 11.10
CA LYS A 157 -22.77 -1.27 11.55
C LYS A 157 -24.18 -1.58 11.04
N ASN A 158 -25.03 -0.57 10.95
CA ASN A 158 -26.43 -0.71 10.55
C ASN A 158 -26.66 -0.41 9.07
N GLU A 159 -25.59 -0.20 8.31
CA GLU A 159 -25.63 0.12 6.90
C GLU A 159 -25.45 -1.13 6.04
N LYS A 160 -26.25 -1.27 5.01
CA LYS A 160 -26.10 -2.34 4.02
C LYS A 160 -25.44 -1.80 2.76
N TYR A 161 -24.19 -2.19 2.51
CA TYR A 161 -23.42 -1.65 1.38
C TYR A 161 -22.43 -2.64 0.76
N LEU A 162 -22.17 -2.41 -0.52
CA LEU A 162 -21.06 -2.98 -1.27
C LEU A 162 -19.89 -1.98 -1.23
N LEU A 163 -18.77 -2.40 -0.64
CA LEU A 163 -17.58 -1.57 -0.55
C LEU A 163 -16.74 -1.72 -1.82
N VAL A 164 -16.33 -0.60 -2.40
CA VAL A 164 -15.50 -0.59 -3.60
C VAL A 164 -14.21 0.18 -3.33
N TYR A 165 -13.09 -0.49 -3.49
CA TYR A 165 -11.79 0.16 -3.48
C TYR A 165 -11.03 -0.12 -4.76
N HIS A 166 -11.15 0.81 -5.67
CA HIS A 166 -10.52 0.77 -6.97
C HIS A 166 -9.70 2.03 -7.20
N LEU A 167 -8.45 1.84 -7.63
CA LEU A 167 -7.56 2.94 -8.00
C LEU A 167 -7.70 3.23 -9.50
N PRO A 168 -8.06 4.47 -9.89
CA PRO A 168 -8.20 4.84 -11.31
C PRO A 168 -6.91 4.57 -12.10
N GLY A 169 -7.07 4.17 -13.35
CA GLY A 169 -5.94 3.90 -14.26
C GLY A 169 -5.33 2.50 -14.14
N ARG A 170 -5.85 1.65 -13.25
CA ARG A 170 -5.42 0.25 -13.10
C ARG A 170 -6.31 -0.77 -13.82
N PHE A 171 -7.11 -0.36 -14.80
CA PHE A 171 -7.88 -1.31 -15.61
C PHE A 171 -7.32 -1.42 -17.03
N ASN A 172 -6.96 -2.61 -17.44
CA ASN A 172 -6.65 -2.92 -18.84
C ASN A 172 -7.90 -2.76 -19.70
N GLY A 173 -8.08 -1.58 -20.31
CA GLY A 173 -9.09 -1.32 -21.33
C GLY A 173 -10.51 -0.98 -20.85
N MET A 174 -10.85 -1.17 -19.58
CA MET A 174 -12.17 -0.79 -19.05
C MET A 174 -12.13 0.64 -18.51
N ASN A 175 -13.02 1.52 -18.93
CA ASN A 175 -13.13 2.83 -18.32
C ASN A 175 -13.85 2.77 -16.96
N ASN A 176 -13.67 3.82 -16.16
CA ASN A 176 -14.23 3.85 -14.80
C ASN A 176 -15.78 3.83 -14.80
N GLU A 177 -16.43 4.42 -15.81
CA GLU A 177 -17.90 4.45 -15.90
C GLU A 177 -18.45 3.05 -16.16
N GLU A 178 -17.84 2.30 -17.08
CA GLU A 178 -18.23 0.92 -17.37
C GLU A 178 -18.04 0.01 -16.15
N PHE A 179 -16.94 0.18 -15.43
CA PHE A 179 -16.70 -0.54 -14.19
C PHE A 179 -17.78 -0.23 -13.15
N MET A 180 -18.05 1.04 -12.88
CA MET A 180 -19.06 1.43 -11.90
C MET A 180 -20.46 0.97 -12.30
N ALA A 181 -20.81 0.96 -13.58
CA ALA A 181 -22.08 0.41 -14.05
C ALA A 181 -22.22 -1.10 -13.76
N LYS A 182 -21.13 -1.86 -13.80
CA LYS A 182 -21.13 -3.29 -13.39
C LYS A 182 -21.27 -3.42 -11.87
N VAL A 183 -20.57 -2.58 -11.11
CA VAL A 183 -20.70 -2.51 -9.64
C VAL A 183 -22.13 -2.21 -9.22
N ASP A 184 -22.77 -1.21 -9.82
CA ASP A 184 -24.15 -0.83 -9.53
C ASP A 184 -25.15 -1.98 -9.79
N LYS A 185 -24.95 -2.75 -10.86
CA LYS A 185 -25.77 -3.95 -11.13
C LYS A 185 -25.63 -4.99 -10.01
N ILE A 186 -24.43 -5.19 -9.48
CA ILE A 186 -24.20 -6.11 -8.35
C ILE A 186 -24.87 -5.57 -7.10
N ALA A 187 -24.65 -4.30 -6.77
CA ALA A 187 -25.22 -3.66 -5.59
C ALA A 187 -26.78 -3.71 -5.61
N ASN A 188 -27.39 -3.44 -6.76
CA ASN A 188 -28.84 -3.55 -6.94
C ASN A 188 -29.36 -4.97 -6.70
N ARG A 189 -28.65 -6.00 -7.18
CA ARG A 189 -29.01 -7.41 -6.88
C ARG A 189 -28.87 -7.75 -5.41
N MET A 190 -27.89 -7.18 -4.72
CA MET A 190 -27.67 -7.34 -3.28
C MET A 190 -28.60 -6.44 -2.44
N GLN A 191 -29.36 -5.56 -3.05
CA GLN A 191 -30.21 -4.56 -2.40
C GLN A 191 -29.40 -3.72 -1.38
N CYS A 192 -28.26 -3.22 -1.79
CA CYS A 192 -27.36 -2.42 -0.97
C CYS A 192 -26.85 -1.19 -1.75
N LYS A 193 -26.41 -0.16 -1.01
CA LYS A 193 -25.77 1.01 -1.60
C LYS A 193 -24.31 0.70 -1.95
N VAL A 194 -23.70 1.51 -2.82
CA VAL A 194 -22.27 1.46 -3.11
C VAL A 194 -21.55 2.50 -2.27
N ILE A 195 -20.48 2.10 -1.60
CA ILE A 195 -19.53 3.00 -0.94
C ILE A 195 -18.18 2.85 -1.63
N SER A 196 -17.66 3.95 -2.16
CA SER A 196 -16.32 4.00 -2.76
C SER A 196 -15.30 4.54 -1.77
N LEU A 197 -14.19 3.84 -1.60
CA LEU A 197 -13.05 4.31 -0.82
C LEU A 197 -12.15 5.30 -1.60
N TYR A 198 -12.36 5.45 -2.90
CA TYR A 198 -11.60 6.42 -3.68
C TYR A 198 -12.51 7.59 -4.12
N PRO A 199 -12.06 8.84 -3.96
CA PRO A 199 -10.84 9.28 -3.24
C PRO A 199 -10.91 9.02 -1.73
N MET A 200 -9.76 8.77 -1.12
CA MET A 200 -9.68 8.50 0.32
C MET A 200 -10.13 9.72 1.13
N LYS A 201 -11.18 9.56 1.91
CA LYS A 201 -11.80 10.62 2.72
C LYS A 201 -12.24 10.14 4.11
N TYR A 202 -11.89 8.93 4.43
CA TYR A 202 -12.30 8.26 5.66
C TYR A 202 -11.14 8.24 6.65
N SER A 203 -11.41 8.39 7.94
CA SER A 203 -10.43 8.17 9.00
C SER A 203 -9.92 6.72 8.97
N LEU A 204 -8.82 6.43 9.65
CA LEU A 204 -8.34 5.05 9.76
C LEU A 204 -9.39 4.14 10.40
N SER A 205 -10.04 4.63 11.47
CA SER A 205 -11.11 3.91 12.16
C SER A 205 -12.28 3.62 11.21
N ASP A 206 -12.71 4.60 10.42
CA ASP A 206 -13.76 4.39 9.41
C ASP A 206 -13.29 3.45 8.30
N PHE A 207 -12.04 3.58 7.84
CA PHE A 207 -11.50 2.71 6.81
C PHE A 207 -11.61 1.24 7.23
N VAL A 208 -11.13 0.89 8.42
CA VAL A 208 -11.19 -0.50 8.92
C VAL A 208 -12.64 -0.92 9.21
N SER A 209 -13.48 -0.01 9.74
CA SER A 209 -14.90 -0.27 10.01
C SER A 209 -15.68 -0.55 8.74
N LEU A 210 -15.35 0.13 7.63
CA LEU A 210 -15.97 -0.11 6.33
C LEU A 210 -15.73 -1.52 5.81
N PHE A 211 -14.57 -2.13 6.08
CA PHE A 211 -14.35 -3.54 5.78
C PHE A 211 -15.11 -4.44 6.75
N LYS A 212 -15.07 -4.14 8.03
CA LYS A 212 -15.73 -4.96 9.07
C LYS A 212 -17.23 -5.12 8.84
N TYR A 213 -17.93 -4.07 8.40
CA TYR A 213 -19.38 -4.07 8.25
C TYR A 213 -19.88 -4.20 6.82
N ALA A 214 -19.01 -4.29 5.82
CA ALA A 214 -19.39 -4.46 4.43
C ALA A 214 -20.23 -5.73 4.19
N SER A 215 -21.25 -5.63 3.32
CA SER A 215 -21.99 -6.78 2.80
C SER A 215 -21.20 -7.55 1.75
N GLY A 216 -20.22 -6.92 1.13
CA GLY A 216 -19.27 -7.47 0.18
C GLY A 216 -18.26 -6.41 -0.25
N VAL A 217 -17.16 -6.84 -0.84
CA VAL A 217 -16.06 -5.96 -1.27
C VAL A 217 -15.67 -6.25 -2.72
N ILE A 218 -15.49 -5.21 -3.52
CA ILE A 218 -14.89 -5.29 -4.86
C ILE A 218 -13.63 -4.42 -4.86
N THR A 219 -12.49 -5.00 -5.20
CA THR A 219 -11.23 -4.27 -5.12
C THR A 219 -10.16 -4.75 -6.09
N SER A 220 -9.24 -3.84 -6.45
CA SER A 220 -7.96 -4.14 -7.10
C SER A 220 -6.77 -3.86 -6.17
N SER A 221 -7.02 -3.58 -4.89
CA SER A 221 -6.01 -3.27 -3.88
C SER A 221 -5.63 -4.50 -3.07
N PHE A 222 -4.34 -4.72 -2.88
CA PHE A 222 -3.82 -5.77 -2.00
C PHE A 222 -4.37 -5.63 -0.56
N HIS A 223 -4.21 -4.46 0.06
CA HIS A 223 -4.66 -4.26 1.44
C HIS A 223 -6.18 -4.38 1.61
N ALA A 224 -6.97 -3.94 0.63
CA ALA A 224 -8.41 -4.14 0.68
C ALA A 224 -8.79 -5.63 0.56
N THR A 225 -8.05 -6.41 -0.23
CA THR A 225 -8.18 -7.87 -0.26
C THR A 225 -7.88 -8.47 1.11
N VAL A 226 -6.76 -8.05 1.73
CA VAL A 226 -6.35 -8.52 3.06
C VAL A 226 -7.41 -8.21 4.12
N PHE A 227 -7.90 -6.98 4.23
CA PHE A 227 -8.94 -6.63 5.20
C PHE A 227 -10.26 -7.37 4.95
N SER A 228 -10.60 -7.62 3.68
CA SER A 228 -11.78 -8.43 3.36
C SER A 228 -11.65 -9.86 3.86
N LEU A 229 -10.47 -10.46 3.74
CA LEU A 229 -10.19 -11.80 4.26
C LEU A 229 -10.18 -11.81 5.80
N ILE A 230 -9.55 -10.83 6.45
CA ILE A 230 -9.50 -10.71 7.91
C ILE A 230 -10.91 -10.63 8.50
N PHE A 231 -11.82 -9.87 7.87
CA PHE A 231 -13.21 -9.73 8.32
C PHE A 231 -14.19 -10.70 7.63
N GLU A 232 -13.69 -11.71 6.92
CA GLU A 232 -14.49 -12.77 6.27
C GLU A 232 -15.61 -12.23 5.37
N LYS A 233 -15.30 -11.22 4.55
CA LYS A 233 -16.29 -10.60 3.66
C LYS A 233 -16.34 -11.28 2.29
N PRO A 234 -17.54 -11.43 1.70
CA PRO A 234 -17.65 -11.77 0.29
C PRO A 234 -16.79 -10.85 -0.55
N LEU A 235 -15.85 -11.39 -1.33
CA LEU A 235 -14.80 -10.64 -1.99
C LEU A 235 -14.76 -10.93 -3.48
N MET A 236 -14.69 -9.88 -4.28
CA MET A 236 -14.25 -9.92 -5.68
C MET A 236 -12.94 -9.14 -5.80
N SER A 237 -11.82 -9.85 -5.86
CA SER A 237 -10.51 -9.26 -6.13
C SER A 237 -10.24 -9.25 -7.63
N ILE A 238 -9.90 -8.08 -8.16
CA ILE A 238 -9.58 -7.88 -9.57
C ILE A 238 -8.07 -7.86 -9.70
N VAL A 239 -7.52 -8.89 -10.32
CA VAL A 239 -6.10 -8.99 -10.65
C VAL A 239 -5.86 -8.29 -11.98
N LEU A 240 -4.82 -7.47 -12.05
CA LEU A 240 -4.46 -6.63 -13.20
C LEU A 240 -3.20 -7.17 -13.89
#